data_4c64bb3735d7f56cd7d34ad5c3ff0e24
#
_entry.id   4c64bb3735d7f56cd7d34ad5c3ff0e24
#
_cell.length_a   1.000
_cell.length_b   1.000
_cell.length_c   1.000
_cell.angle_alpha   90.00
_cell.angle_beta   90.00
_cell.angle_gamma   90.00
#
_symmetry.space_group_name_H-M   'P 1'
#
loop_
_entity.id
_entity.type
_entity.pdbx_description
1 polymer ?
#
loop_
_entity_poly.entity_id
_entity_poly.type
_entity_poly.pdbx_seq_one_letter_code
_entity_poly.pdbx_strand_id
1 'polypeptide(L)'
;ALREGFKSIEHVKRYTTTGMGTDQGKLGNMHALGIISETSGTKMGVLGTTTFRPPYTPLTFGTMVGRNVGEYFDVFRKTPIHDWHIENKAQFENVGQWKRAWYYPKNNETMYQAVQRESKAARDSVGILDASTLGKIDIQGTDASEFLNRVYTNAWSKLAIGKCRYGLMLNEDGMVYDDGVTTRLGENHYIMTTTTGGAANVLGKLEDYLQTEWPELDVYLTSVTDHYATISVCGPNSKKIISSIMPDLDLSDENFPHMSFKNVTIGKICLLYTSPSPRDA
;
A
#
# COMPACT_ATOMS: atom_id res chain seq x y z
N ALA A 1 -10.85 21.30 -15.43
CA ALA A 1 -10.35 22.69 -15.55
C ALA A 1 -11.33 23.57 -16.33
N LEU A 2 -11.70 23.24 -17.59
CA LEU A 2 -12.63 24.10 -18.37
C LEU A 2 -14.01 24.19 -17.74
N ARG A 3 -14.56 23.10 -17.21
CA ARG A 3 -15.84 23.08 -16.47
C ARG A 3 -15.80 23.90 -15.18
N GLU A 4 -14.63 24.03 -14.59
CA GLU A 4 -14.36 24.86 -13.39
C GLU A 4 -14.17 26.34 -13.71
N GLY A 5 -14.21 26.72 -15.00
CA GLY A 5 -14.15 28.12 -15.44
C GLY A 5 -12.77 28.60 -15.92
N PHE A 6 -11.78 27.73 -16.01
CA PHE A 6 -10.47 28.11 -16.58
C PHE A 6 -10.61 28.38 -18.08
N LYS A 7 -10.17 29.55 -18.54
CA LYS A 7 -10.24 29.97 -19.96
C LYS A 7 -8.87 30.13 -20.60
N SER A 8 -7.85 30.46 -19.82
CA SER A 8 -6.51 30.67 -20.30
C SER A 8 -5.76 29.35 -20.38
N ILE A 9 -5.11 29.05 -21.52
CA ILE A 9 -4.28 27.87 -21.70
C ILE A 9 -3.12 27.83 -20.68
N GLU A 10 -2.56 28.98 -20.33
CA GLU A 10 -1.50 29.08 -19.33
C GLU A 10 -1.98 28.70 -17.93
N HIS A 11 -3.23 29.05 -17.57
CA HIS A 11 -3.83 28.63 -16.30
C HIS A 11 -4.17 27.15 -16.30
N VAL A 12 -4.76 26.63 -17.39
CA VAL A 12 -5.01 25.20 -17.55
C VAL A 12 -3.71 24.39 -17.44
N LYS A 13 -2.64 24.84 -18.10
CA LYS A 13 -1.32 24.20 -18.03
C LYS A 13 -0.83 24.09 -16.59
N ARG A 14 -0.91 25.16 -15.80
CA ARG A 14 -0.45 25.15 -14.41
C ARG A 14 -1.33 24.32 -13.48
N TYR A 15 -2.61 24.35 -13.72
CA TYR A 15 -3.57 23.61 -12.91
C TYR A 15 -3.49 22.10 -13.16
N THR A 16 -3.31 21.68 -14.41
CA THR A 16 -3.28 20.29 -14.82
C THR A 16 -1.88 19.69 -14.96
N THR A 17 -0.83 20.49 -14.75
CA THR A 17 0.56 20.12 -15.04
C THR A 17 0.85 19.75 -16.50
N THR A 18 -0.03 20.11 -17.45
CA THR A 18 0.19 19.95 -18.88
C THR A 18 1.49 20.62 -19.30
N GLY A 19 2.26 19.98 -20.12
CA GLY A 19 3.56 20.49 -20.56
C GLY A 19 4.73 20.17 -19.64
N MET A 20 4.48 19.36 -18.61
CA MET A 20 5.49 18.80 -17.71
C MET A 20 5.79 17.32 -18.08
N GLY A 21 6.67 16.69 -17.32
CA GLY A 21 7.02 15.29 -17.52
C GLY A 21 8.05 15.09 -18.64
N THR A 22 8.08 13.88 -19.19
CA THR A 22 9.14 13.45 -20.10
C THR A 22 9.13 14.15 -21.46
N ASP A 23 7.97 14.55 -21.98
CA ASP A 23 7.87 15.24 -23.27
C ASP A 23 8.08 16.76 -23.17
N GLN A 24 8.04 17.31 -21.96
CA GLN A 24 8.16 18.75 -21.68
C GLN A 24 7.23 19.61 -22.54
N GLY A 25 6.03 19.11 -22.82
CA GLY A 25 5.00 19.79 -23.60
C GLY A 25 5.18 19.78 -25.10
N LYS A 26 6.19 19.11 -25.64
CA LYS A 26 6.43 19.07 -27.11
C LYS A 26 5.25 18.48 -27.87
N LEU A 27 4.62 17.46 -27.31
CA LEU A 27 3.42 16.81 -27.83
C LEU A 27 2.20 17.14 -26.98
N GLY A 28 2.34 17.04 -25.65
CA GLY A 28 1.24 17.23 -24.68
C GLY A 28 0.56 18.59 -24.80
N ASN A 29 1.30 19.68 -25.04
CA ASN A 29 0.71 21.00 -25.24
C ASN A 29 -0.16 21.08 -26.49
N MET A 30 0.20 20.40 -27.58
CA MET A 30 -0.61 20.39 -28.81
C MET A 30 -1.90 19.63 -28.62
N HIS A 31 -1.87 18.49 -27.93
CA HIS A 31 -3.06 17.73 -27.56
C HIS A 31 -3.98 18.55 -26.65
N ALA A 32 -3.43 19.21 -25.63
CA ALA A 32 -4.18 20.06 -24.73
C ALA A 32 -4.85 21.23 -25.49
N LEU A 33 -4.13 21.88 -26.41
CA LEU A 33 -4.70 22.93 -27.26
C LEU A 33 -5.88 22.40 -28.09
N GLY A 34 -5.74 21.21 -28.71
CA GLY A 34 -6.80 20.57 -29.47
C GLY A 34 -8.05 20.33 -28.62
N ILE A 35 -7.89 19.71 -27.46
CA ILE A 35 -8.98 19.43 -26.53
C ILE A 35 -9.67 20.71 -26.02
N ILE A 36 -8.87 21.73 -25.65
CA ILE A 36 -9.41 23.02 -25.20
C ILE A 36 -10.17 23.71 -26.32
N SER A 37 -9.64 23.71 -27.54
CA SER A 37 -10.29 24.29 -28.72
C SER A 37 -11.64 23.63 -28.98
N GLU A 38 -11.68 22.32 -29.00
CA GLU A 38 -12.90 21.54 -29.22
C GLU A 38 -13.93 21.77 -28.11
N THR A 39 -13.51 21.69 -26.85
CA THR A 39 -14.40 21.82 -25.68
C THR A 39 -14.94 23.25 -25.51
N SER A 40 -14.12 24.28 -25.81
CA SER A 40 -14.51 25.70 -25.66
C SER A 40 -15.15 26.30 -26.90
N GLY A 41 -15.08 25.62 -28.04
CA GLY A 41 -15.49 26.18 -29.33
C GLY A 41 -14.57 27.30 -29.85
N THR A 42 -13.44 27.54 -29.21
CA THR A 42 -12.49 28.61 -29.57
C THR A 42 -11.42 28.06 -30.49
N LYS A 43 -11.16 28.74 -31.61
CA LYS A 43 -10.11 28.32 -32.57
C LYS A 43 -8.73 28.28 -31.90
N MET A 44 -7.93 27.27 -32.19
CA MET A 44 -6.58 27.07 -31.61
C MET A 44 -5.70 28.31 -31.74
N GLY A 45 -5.73 28.99 -32.90
CA GLY A 45 -4.95 30.21 -33.12
C GLY A 45 -5.33 31.41 -32.27
N VAL A 46 -6.57 31.40 -31.69
CA VAL A 46 -7.04 32.44 -30.78
C VAL A 46 -6.68 32.08 -29.32
N LEU A 47 -6.63 30.79 -29.00
CA LEU A 47 -6.19 30.31 -27.66
C LEU A 47 -4.73 30.64 -27.39
N GLY A 48 -3.92 30.75 -28.43
CA GLY A 48 -2.49 30.96 -28.30
C GLY A 48 -1.75 29.68 -27.98
N THR A 49 -0.50 29.83 -27.55
CA THR A 49 0.38 28.73 -27.16
C THR A 49 0.84 28.90 -25.72
N THR A 50 1.26 27.80 -25.11
CA THR A 50 1.85 27.84 -23.77
C THR A 50 3.27 28.38 -23.80
N THR A 51 3.69 29.07 -22.73
CA THR A 51 5.07 29.47 -22.53
C THR A 51 5.88 28.30 -22.00
N PHE A 52 6.98 27.98 -22.68
CA PHE A 52 7.90 26.95 -22.23
C PHE A 52 8.80 27.48 -21.09
N ARG A 53 9.17 26.58 -20.20
CA ARG A 53 10.13 26.85 -19.13
C ARG A 53 11.32 25.90 -19.25
N PRO A 54 12.54 26.35 -18.92
CA PRO A 54 13.67 25.44 -18.81
C PRO A 54 13.47 24.46 -17.65
N PRO A 55 14.00 23.22 -17.74
CA PRO A 55 14.67 22.67 -18.92
C PRO A 55 13.66 22.21 -19.97
N TYR A 56 13.81 22.66 -21.21
CA TYR A 56 12.96 22.22 -22.33
C TYR A 56 13.23 20.75 -22.71
N THR A 57 14.46 20.32 -22.60
CA THR A 57 14.83 18.90 -22.69
C THR A 57 14.76 18.28 -21.30
N PRO A 58 14.08 17.12 -21.12
CA PRO A 58 14.01 16.46 -19.83
C PRO A 58 15.39 16.19 -19.23
N LEU A 59 15.57 16.56 -17.99
CA LEU A 59 16.76 16.28 -17.20
C LEU A 59 16.39 15.35 -16.04
N THR A 60 17.17 14.30 -15.83
CA THR A 60 17.02 13.46 -14.66
C THR A 60 17.60 14.13 -13.42
N PHE A 61 17.07 13.82 -12.25
CA PHE A 61 17.64 14.29 -10.99
C PHE A 61 19.11 13.89 -10.84
N GLY A 62 19.50 12.70 -11.29
CA GLY A 62 20.88 12.26 -11.30
C GLY A 62 21.81 13.16 -12.11
N THR A 63 21.37 13.68 -13.26
CA THR A 63 22.11 14.65 -14.06
C THR A 63 22.30 15.97 -13.33
N MET A 64 21.26 16.46 -12.62
CA MET A 64 21.33 17.72 -11.87
C MET A 64 22.21 17.61 -10.64
N VAL A 65 22.15 16.50 -9.91
CA VAL A 65 22.97 16.23 -8.72
C VAL A 65 24.45 16.04 -9.10
N GLY A 66 24.72 15.50 -10.27
CA GLY A 66 26.08 15.22 -10.72
C GLY A 66 26.77 14.18 -9.83
N ARG A 67 27.92 14.56 -9.25
CA ARG A 67 28.70 13.68 -8.37
C ARG A 67 28.35 13.83 -6.88
N ASN A 68 27.50 14.77 -6.51
CA ASN A 68 27.08 15.03 -5.14
C ASN A 68 25.95 14.09 -4.73
N VAL A 69 26.19 12.80 -4.81
CA VAL A 69 25.23 11.76 -4.42
C VAL A 69 25.38 11.46 -2.95
N GLY A 70 24.56 12.10 -2.11
CA GLY A 70 24.50 11.86 -0.67
C GLY A 70 23.43 10.82 -0.31
N GLU A 71 23.27 10.60 0.99
CA GLU A 71 22.30 9.62 1.53
C GLU A 71 20.83 9.92 1.17
N TYR A 72 20.50 11.17 0.88
CA TYR A 72 19.14 11.60 0.52
C TYR A 72 18.85 11.53 -0.99
N PHE A 73 19.82 11.16 -1.80
CA PHE A 73 19.61 11.01 -3.24
C PHE A 73 18.76 9.79 -3.55
N ASP A 74 18.98 8.70 -2.84
CA ASP A 74 18.19 7.47 -2.92
C ASP A 74 17.54 7.21 -1.56
N VAL A 75 16.40 7.87 -1.33
CA VAL A 75 15.68 7.79 -0.06
C VAL A 75 15.02 6.42 0.07
N PHE A 76 15.22 5.78 1.20
CA PHE A 76 14.56 4.51 1.52
C PHE A 76 13.75 4.60 2.81
N ARG A 77 12.71 3.78 2.87
CA ARG A 77 11.80 3.67 4.01
C ARG A 77 12.29 2.56 4.94
N LYS A 78 12.15 2.80 6.23
CA LYS A 78 12.55 1.89 7.30
C LYS A 78 11.31 1.45 8.08
N THR A 79 11.29 0.21 8.52
CA THR A 79 10.26 -0.28 9.43
C THR A 79 10.50 0.24 10.85
N PRO A 80 9.48 0.24 11.73
CA PRO A 80 9.65 0.70 13.13
C PRO A 80 10.73 -0.05 13.91
N ILE A 81 11.02 -1.30 13.56
CA ILE A 81 12.06 -2.12 14.22
C ILE A 81 13.33 -2.29 13.37
N HIS A 82 13.57 -1.38 12.42
CA HIS A 82 14.72 -1.43 11.52
C HIS A 82 16.07 -1.52 12.25
N ASP A 83 16.25 -0.71 13.30
CA ASP A 83 17.50 -0.68 14.04
C ASP A 83 17.75 -2.01 14.80
N TRP A 84 16.67 -2.62 15.32
CA TRP A 84 16.75 -3.97 15.89
C TRP A 84 17.20 -5.02 14.85
N HIS A 85 16.74 -4.90 13.61
CA HIS A 85 17.20 -5.78 12.52
C HIS A 85 18.69 -5.60 12.24
N ILE A 86 19.19 -4.35 12.25
CA ILE A 86 20.62 -4.06 12.08
C ILE A 86 21.44 -4.68 13.22
N GLU A 87 21.03 -4.45 14.48
CA GLU A 87 21.68 -4.99 15.67
C GLU A 87 21.77 -6.53 15.63
N ASN A 88 20.73 -7.18 15.10
CA ASN A 88 20.67 -8.62 14.90
C ASN A 88 21.28 -9.11 13.58
N LYS A 89 22.02 -8.23 12.86
CA LYS A 89 22.77 -8.55 11.64
C LYS A 89 21.91 -9.07 10.49
N ALA A 90 20.66 -8.62 10.39
CA ALA A 90 19.80 -8.94 9.27
C ALA A 90 20.44 -8.52 7.94
N GLN A 91 20.27 -9.35 6.92
CA GLN A 91 20.47 -8.94 5.55
C GLN A 91 19.18 -8.34 5.03
N PHE A 92 19.27 -7.27 4.23
CA PHE A 92 18.10 -6.54 3.73
C PHE A 92 17.93 -6.74 2.24
N GLU A 93 16.68 -6.75 1.81
CA GLU A 93 16.29 -6.58 0.42
C GLU A 93 15.57 -5.26 0.21
N ASN A 94 15.61 -4.75 -1.02
CA ASN A 94 14.84 -3.58 -1.42
C ASN A 94 13.52 -4.05 -2.04
N VAL A 95 12.40 -3.61 -1.46
CA VAL A 95 11.07 -3.81 -2.04
C VAL A 95 10.46 -2.44 -2.28
N GLY A 96 10.55 -1.95 -3.52
CA GLY A 96 10.35 -0.54 -3.81
C GLY A 96 11.34 0.31 -3.01
N GLN A 97 10.84 1.27 -2.25
CA GLN A 97 11.67 2.11 -1.37
C GLN A 97 11.92 1.48 0.01
N TRP A 98 11.30 0.37 0.35
CA TRP A 98 11.46 -0.25 1.64
C TRP A 98 12.75 -1.04 1.76
N LYS A 99 13.45 -0.87 2.90
CA LYS A 99 14.46 -1.80 3.41
C LYS A 99 13.75 -2.85 4.24
N ARG A 100 13.57 -4.06 3.69
CA ARG A 100 12.93 -5.18 4.37
C ARG A 100 13.97 -6.17 4.85
N ALA A 101 13.89 -6.58 6.11
CA ALA A 101 14.74 -7.66 6.62
C ALA A 101 14.41 -8.95 5.86
N TRP A 102 15.44 -9.59 5.31
CA TRP A 102 15.30 -10.75 4.44
C TRP A 102 15.63 -12.05 5.16
N TYR A 103 16.83 -12.12 5.77
CA TYR A 103 17.27 -13.26 6.56
C TYR A 103 18.36 -12.85 7.57
N TYR A 104 18.64 -13.72 8.55
CA TYR A 104 19.61 -13.47 9.62
C TYR A 104 20.71 -14.52 9.59
N PRO A 105 21.85 -14.27 8.93
CA PRO A 105 22.93 -15.25 8.87
C PRO A 105 23.56 -15.47 10.24
N LYS A 106 23.88 -16.71 10.59
CA LYS A 106 24.65 -17.10 11.77
C LYS A 106 25.98 -17.65 11.33
N ASN A 107 27.06 -17.19 11.99
CA ASN A 107 28.42 -17.59 11.65
C ASN A 107 28.71 -17.34 10.16
N ASN A 108 29.26 -18.19 9.41
CA ASN A 108 29.53 -18.02 7.98
C ASN A 108 28.47 -18.71 7.09
N GLU A 109 27.22 -18.74 7.51
CA GLU A 109 26.12 -19.28 6.72
C GLU A 109 25.98 -18.56 5.39
N THR A 110 25.78 -19.29 4.33
CA THR A 110 25.25 -18.75 3.07
C THR A 110 23.77 -18.39 3.24
N MET A 111 23.24 -17.54 2.36
CA MET A 111 21.80 -17.20 2.34
C MET A 111 20.92 -18.45 2.35
N TYR A 112 21.24 -19.44 1.51
CA TYR A 112 20.48 -20.68 1.41
C TYR A 112 20.44 -21.47 2.73
N GLN A 113 21.56 -21.57 3.42
CA GLN A 113 21.64 -22.23 4.73
C GLN A 113 20.84 -21.49 5.80
N ALA A 114 20.96 -20.15 5.83
CA ALA A 114 20.19 -19.31 6.76
C ALA A 114 18.69 -19.47 6.55
N VAL A 115 18.23 -19.36 5.29
CA VAL A 115 16.80 -19.50 4.91
C VAL A 115 16.27 -20.90 5.26
N GLN A 116 17.04 -21.96 4.98
CA GLN A 116 16.63 -23.32 5.38
C GLN A 116 16.48 -23.47 6.89
N ARG A 117 17.43 -22.94 7.66
CA ARG A 117 17.38 -22.98 9.13
C ARG A 117 16.17 -22.21 9.67
N GLU A 118 15.93 -21.01 9.15
CA GLU A 118 14.82 -20.17 9.59
C GLU A 118 13.46 -20.78 9.22
N SER A 119 13.31 -21.27 8.00
CA SER A 119 12.10 -21.97 7.57
C SER A 119 11.82 -23.22 8.39
N LYS A 120 12.88 -24.00 8.72
CA LYS A 120 12.74 -25.16 9.60
C LYS A 120 12.34 -24.76 11.02
N ALA A 121 12.94 -23.70 11.59
CA ALA A 121 12.59 -23.19 12.92
C ALA A 121 11.13 -22.73 13.00
N ALA A 122 10.64 -22.02 11.96
CA ALA A 122 9.24 -21.62 11.89
C ALA A 122 8.28 -22.82 11.82
N ARG A 123 8.64 -23.89 11.12
CA ARG A 123 7.82 -25.12 11.04
C ARG A 123 7.85 -25.96 12.32
N ASP A 124 9.01 -26.08 12.94
CA ASP A 124 9.20 -26.92 14.11
C ASP A 124 8.81 -26.21 15.42
N SER A 125 8.80 -24.89 15.43
CA SER A 125 8.57 -24.08 16.64
C SER A 125 7.82 -22.79 16.37
N VAL A 126 8.55 -21.68 16.15
CA VAL A 126 7.97 -20.36 15.90
C VAL A 126 8.89 -19.54 15.01
N GLY A 127 8.30 -18.80 14.09
CA GLY A 127 8.93 -17.75 13.29
C GLY A 127 8.29 -16.40 13.56
N ILE A 128 9.10 -15.35 13.47
CA ILE A 128 8.66 -13.95 13.54
C ILE A 128 9.10 -13.26 12.26
N LEU A 129 8.17 -12.55 11.62
CA LEU A 129 8.42 -11.77 10.41
C LEU A 129 7.93 -10.33 10.61
N ASP A 130 8.80 -9.37 10.34
CA ASP A 130 8.41 -7.96 10.21
C ASP A 130 7.69 -7.74 8.86
N ALA A 131 6.37 -7.70 8.92
CA ALA A 131 5.48 -7.46 7.79
C ALA A 131 5.01 -5.99 7.71
N SER A 132 5.70 -5.07 8.40
CA SER A 132 5.31 -3.65 8.45
C SER A 132 5.36 -2.97 7.08
N THR A 133 6.08 -3.54 6.11
CA THR A 133 6.16 -3.02 4.75
C THR A 133 4.91 -3.26 3.90
N LEU A 134 4.02 -4.18 4.30
CA LEU A 134 2.74 -4.39 3.60
C LEU A 134 1.93 -3.10 3.59
N GLY A 135 1.30 -2.80 2.46
CA GLY A 135 0.38 -1.68 2.37
C GLY A 135 -0.82 -1.89 3.31
N LYS A 136 -1.30 -0.81 3.89
CA LYS A 136 -2.49 -0.80 4.73
C LYS A 136 -3.35 0.39 4.36
N ILE A 137 -4.60 0.12 4.02
CA ILE A 137 -5.57 1.13 3.63
C ILE A 137 -6.76 1.03 4.57
N ASP A 138 -7.05 2.13 5.24
CA ASP A 138 -8.27 2.31 6.03
C ASP A 138 -9.41 2.70 5.09
N ILE A 139 -10.55 2.03 5.21
CA ILE A 139 -11.71 2.21 4.36
C ILE A 139 -12.93 2.45 5.24
N GLN A 140 -13.52 3.62 5.13
CA GLN A 140 -14.70 4.02 5.88
C GLN A 140 -15.78 4.57 4.97
N GLY A 141 -17.04 4.48 5.41
CA GLY A 141 -18.19 5.02 4.68
C GLY A 141 -19.34 4.05 4.66
N THR A 142 -20.55 4.58 4.45
CA THR A 142 -21.78 3.77 4.44
C THR A 142 -21.78 2.74 3.32
N ASP A 143 -21.08 3.01 2.22
CA ASP A 143 -20.97 2.14 1.05
C ASP A 143 -19.67 1.34 1.00
N ALA A 144 -18.87 1.34 2.07
CA ALA A 144 -17.58 0.66 2.10
C ALA A 144 -17.67 -0.85 1.76
N SER A 145 -18.73 -1.54 2.25
CA SER A 145 -18.93 -2.96 1.94
C SER A 145 -19.29 -3.21 0.48
N GLU A 146 -20.11 -2.34 -0.11
CA GLU A 146 -20.48 -2.41 -1.53
C GLU A 146 -19.27 -2.12 -2.42
N PHE A 147 -18.51 -1.08 -2.10
CA PHE A 147 -17.26 -0.76 -2.79
C PHE A 147 -16.30 -1.95 -2.81
N LEU A 148 -16.06 -2.58 -1.65
CA LEU A 148 -15.21 -3.75 -1.56
C LEU A 148 -15.75 -4.95 -2.37
N ASN A 149 -17.07 -5.13 -2.45
CA ASN A 149 -17.69 -6.16 -3.30
C ASN A 149 -17.43 -5.93 -4.79
N ARG A 150 -17.34 -4.67 -5.24
CA ARG A 150 -17.04 -4.33 -6.65
C ARG A 150 -15.57 -4.53 -6.99
N VAL A 151 -14.69 -4.29 -6.03
CA VAL A 151 -13.23 -4.32 -6.22
C VAL A 151 -12.65 -5.73 -6.12
N TYR A 152 -13.17 -6.54 -5.21
CA TYR A 152 -12.65 -7.87 -4.92
C TYR A 152 -13.56 -8.99 -5.41
N THR A 153 -13.00 -10.18 -5.57
CA THR A 153 -13.74 -11.39 -5.96
C THR A 153 -14.62 -11.97 -4.85
N ASN A 154 -14.58 -11.43 -3.65
CA ASN A 154 -15.26 -11.94 -2.45
C ASN A 154 -16.48 -11.09 -2.06
N ALA A 155 -17.42 -11.69 -1.31
CA ALA A 155 -18.60 -10.99 -0.79
C ALA A 155 -18.31 -10.35 0.58
N TRP A 156 -17.89 -9.11 0.59
CA TRP A 156 -17.51 -8.38 1.80
C TRP A 156 -18.70 -7.93 2.65
N SER A 157 -19.83 -7.67 2.04
CA SER A 157 -21.10 -7.38 2.74
C SER A 157 -21.53 -8.50 3.71
N LYS A 158 -21.10 -9.75 3.43
CA LYS A 158 -21.36 -10.92 4.28
C LYS A 158 -20.27 -11.16 5.34
N LEU A 159 -19.22 -10.35 5.40
CA LEU A 159 -18.19 -10.47 6.42
C LEU A 159 -18.71 -9.90 7.75
N ALA A 160 -18.72 -10.70 8.80
CA ALA A 160 -19.13 -10.23 10.12
C ALA A 160 -18.09 -9.26 10.73
N ILE A 161 -18.54 -8.34 11.59
CA ILE A 161 -17.63 -7.47 12.37
C ILE A 161 -16.72 -8.36 13.23
N GLY A 162 -15.44 -7.99 13.32
CA GLY A 162 -14.42 -8.77 14.03
C GLY A 162 -13.89 -9.98 13.24
N LYS A 163 -14.22 -10.07 11.95
CA LYS A 163 -13.71 -11.11 11.07
C LYS A 163 -12.81 -10.54 9.98
N CYS A 164 -11.90 -11.38 9.51
CA CYS A 164 -11.00 -11.11 8.40
C CYS A 164 -11.34 -12.01 7.21
N ARG A 165 -10.94 -11.60 6.02
CA ARG A 165 -11.04 -12.41 4.81
C ARG A 165 -9.89 -12.09 3.88
N TYR A 166 -9.26 -13.13 3.35
CA TYR A 166 -8.34 -13.00 2.23
C TYR A 166 -9.12 -12.78 0.94
N GLY A 167 -8.67 -11.86 0.12
CA GLY A 167 -9.29 -11.51 -1.15
C GLY A 167 -8.29 -11.29 -2.27
N LEU A 168 -8.77 -11.51 -3.49
CA LEU A 168 -8.04 -11.22 -4.72
C LEU A 168 -8.69 -10.03 -5.43
N MET A 169 -7.87 -9.06 -5.80
CA MET A 169 -8.24 -7.96 -6.67
C MET A 169 -7.80 -8.31 -8.10
N LEU A 170 -8.69 -8.16 -9.05
CA LEU A 170 -8.43 -8.44 -10.45
C LEU A 170 -8.44 -7.15 -11.28
N ASN A 171 -7.71 -7.18 -12.38
CA ASN A 171 -7.88 -6.22 -13.47
C ASN A 171 -9.10 -6.58 -14.33
N GLU A 172 -9.44 -5.68 -15.25
CA GLU A 172 -10.56 -5.82 -16.18
C GLU A 172 -10.40 -7.03 -17.11
N ASP A 173 -9.17 -7.49 -17.34
CA ASP A 173 -8.84 -8.70 -18.11
C ASP A 173 -8.88 -9.99 -17.28
N GLY A 174 -9.24 -9.89 -15.99
CA GLY A 174 -9.33 -11.02 -15.05
C GLY A 174 -8.00 -11.48 -14.47
N MET A 175 -6.90 -10.79 -14.76
CA MET A 175 -5.60 -11.09 -14.17
C MET A 175 -5.51 -10.53 -12.75
N VAL A 176 -4.80 -11.25 -11.87
CA VAL A 176 -4.59 -10.80 -10.49
C VAL A 176 -3.80 -9.49 -10.48
N TYR A 177 -4.39 -8.47 -9.87
CA TYR A 177 -3.78 -7.16 -9.69
C TYR A 177 -3.04 -7.05 -8.37
N ASP A 178 -3.71 -7.44 -7.28
CA ASP A 178 -3.14 -7.51 -5.93
C ASP A 178 -3.96 -8.50 -5.07
N ASP A 179 -3.45 -8.78 -3.89
CA ASP A 179 -4.11 -9.63 -2.90
C ASP A 179 -3.85 -9.13 -1.49
N GLY A 180 -4.65 -9.58 -0.54
CA GLY A 180 -4.46 -9.21 0.84
C GLY A 180 -5.58 -9.68 1.76
N VAL A 181 -5.43 -9.35 3.02
CA VAL A 181 -6.43 -9.62 4.06
C VAL A 181 -7.16 -8.32 4.38
N THR A 182 -8.48 -8.37 4.31
CA THR A 182 -9.34 -7.27 4.76
C THR A 182 -10.05 -7.68 6.04
N THR A 183 -10.02 -6.81 7.02
CA THR A 183 -10.63 -6.97 8.34
C THR A 183 -11.80 -5.99 8.48
N ARG A 184 -12.96 -6.47 8.95
CA ARG A 184 -14.10 -5.60 9.27
C ARG A 184 -14.01 -5.19 10.73
N LEU A 185 -13.67 -3.91 10.95
CA LEU A 185 -13.51 -3.33 12.29
C LEU A 185 -14.83 -2.86 12.89
N GLY A 186 -15.75 -2.41 12.06
CA GLY A 186 -17.05 -1.86 12.42
C GLY A 186 -18.07 -2.03 11.31
N GLU A 187 -19.26 -1.48 11.50
CA GLU A 187 -20.34 -1.57 10.52
C GLU A 187 -19.91 -1.03 9.16
N ASN A 188 -19.30 0.16 9.14
CA ASN A 188 -18.88 0.88 7.95
C ASN A 188 -17.35 1.14 7.95
N HIS A 189 -16.57 0.26 8.60
CA HIS A 189 -15.14 0.46 8.77
C HIS A 189 -14.37 -0.83 8.53
N TYR A 190 -13.43 -0.75 7.60
CA TYR A 190 -12.54 -1.85 7.21
C TYR A 190 -11.08 -1.37 7.18
N ILE A 191 -10.17 -2.30 7.41
CA ILE A 191 -8.75 -2.14 7.10
C ILE A 191 -8.34 -3.25 6.16
N MET A 192 -7.72 -2.90 5.04
CA MET A 192 -7.21 -3.85 4.07
C MET A 192 -5.70 -3.81 4.00
N THR A 193 -5.08 -4.96 3.78
CA THR A 193 -3.66 -5.06 3.46
C THR A 193 -3.47 -5.27 1.97
N THR A 194 -2.32 -4.84 1.45
CA THR A 194 -1.87 -5.03 0.06
C THR A 194 -0.46 -5.59 0.04
N THR A 195 0.01 -6.03 -1.11
CA THR A 195 1.44 -6.32 -1.25
C THR A 195 2.27 -5.05 -1.03
N THR A 196 3.51 -5.21 -0.59
CA THR A 196 4.42 -4.08 -0.33
C THR A 196 4.63 -3.24 -1.58
N GLY A 197 4.89 -3.89 -2.71
CA GLY A 197 5.15 -3.21 -3.99
C GLY A 197 3.89 -2.61 -4.63
N GLY A 198 2.72 -3.18 -4.35
CA GLY A 198 1.43 -2.77 -4.90
C GLY A 198 0.76 -1.62 -4.15
N ALA A 199 1.18 -1.31 -2.92
CA ALA A 199 0.45 -0.43 -2.00
C ALA A 199 0.00 0.91 -2.61
N ALA A 200 0.90 1.63 -3.26
CA ALA A 200 0.58 2.92 -3.88
C ALA A 200 -0.33 2.78 -5.11
N ASN A 201 -0.08 1.76 -5.94
CA ASN A 201 -0.87 1.53 -7.15
C ASN A 201 -2.29 1.07 -6.80
N VAL A 202 -2.44 0.23 -5.78
CA VAL A 202 -3.76 -0.20 -5.29
C VAL A 202 -4.54 1.00 -4.78
N LEU A 203 -3.96 1.82 -3.91
CA LEU A 203 -4.64 3.02 -3.41
C LEU A 203 -5.05 3.94 -4.56
N GLY A 204 -4.14 4.24 -5.48
CA GLY A 204 -4.44 5.09 -6.65
C GLY A 204 -5.56 4.52 -7.52
N LYS A 205 -5.59 3.18 -7.74
CA LYS A 205 -6.69 2.53 -8.49
C LYS A 205 -8.02 2.62 -7.76
N LEU A 206 -8.03 2.46 -6.44
CA LEU A 206 -9.23 2.58 -5.62
C LEU A 206 -9.78 4.02 -5.63
N GLU A 207 -8.89 5.02 -5.53
CA GLU A 207 -9.25 6.43 -5.62
C GLU A 207 -9.79 6.78 -7.02
N ASP A 208 -9.18 6.24 -8.08
CA ASP A 208 -9.64 6.42 -9.46
C ASP A 208 -11.06 5.88 -9.63
N TYR A 209 -11.36 4.68 -9.16
CA TYR A 209 -12.70 4.11 -9.20
C TYR A 209 -13.74 4.98 -8.47
N LEU A 210 -13.42 5.52 -7.30
CA LEU A 210 -14.33 6.40 -6.57
C LEU A 210 -14.53 7.75 -7.26
N GLN A 211 -13.56 8.24 -8.02
CA GLN A 211 -13.65 9.52 -8.70
C GLN A 211 -14.27 9.42 -10.09
N THR A 212 -14.17 8.28 -10.76
CA THR A 212 -14.55 8.14 -12.17
C THR A 212 -15.70 7.17 -12.38
N GLU A 213 -15.64 5.97 -11.81
CA GLU A 213 -16.61 4.91 -12.06
C GLU A 213 -17.79 4.95 -11.08
N TRP A 214 -17.52 5.22 -9.80
CA TRP A 214 -18.53 5.16 -8.72
C TRP A 214 -18.50 6.39 -7.82
N PRO A 215 -18.60 7.60 -8.38
CA PRO A 215 -18.53 8.84 -7.61
C PRO A 215 -19.73 9.06 -6.66
N GLU A 216 -20.78 8.24 -6.79
CA GLU A 216 -21.96 8.26 -5.93
C GLU A 216 -21.76 7.55 -4.59
N LEU A 217 -20.73 6.71 -4.46
CA LEU A 217 -20.49 5.94 -3.24
C LEU A 217 -19.90 6.81 -2.12
N ASP A 218 -20.47 6.70 -0.94
CA ASP A 218 -19.96 7.32 0.28
C ASP A 218 -18.85 6.45 0.88
N VAL A 219 -17.61 6.63 0.38
CA VAL A 219 -16.42 5.87 0.79
C VAL A 219 -15.21 6.78 0.89
N TYR A 220 -14.46 6.63 1.98
CA TYR A 220 -13.24 7.35 2.28
C TYR A 220 -12.07 6.38 2.41
N LEU A 221 -10.99 6.65 1.69
CA LEU A 221 -9.77 5.86 1.68
C LEU A 221 -8.61 6.63 2.30
N THR A 222 -7.87 5.98 3.18
CA THR A 222 -6.69 6.58 3.79
C THR A 222 -5.55 5.56 3.87
N SER A 223 -4.38 5.92 3.35
CA SER A 223 -3.19 5.10 3.58
C SER A 223 -2.78 5.18 5.04
N VAL A 224 -2.77 4.05 5.72
CA VAL A 224 -2.34 3.91 7.12
C VAL A 224 -1.11 3.00 7.25
N THR A 225 -0.38 2.81 6.15
CA THR A 225 0.81 1.95 6.10
C THR A 225 1.82 2.30 7.18
N ASP A 226 2.09 3.58 7.38
CA ASP A 226 3.07 4.04 8.35
C ASP A 226 2.53 4.19 9.78
N HIS A 227 1.21 4.00 9.97
CA HIS A 227 0.57 4.05 11.30
C HIS A 227 0.66 2.75 12.07
N TYR A 228 0.87 1.63 11.38
CA TYR A 228 0.88 0.30 11.97
C TYR A 228 2.18 -0.44 11.70
N ALA A 229 2.88 -0.82 12.76
CA ALA A 229 3.84 -1.92 12.70
C ALA A 229 3.08 -3.24 12.61
N THR A 230 3.53 -4.14 11.76
CA THR A 230 2.90 -5.46 11.59
C THR A 230 3.94 -6.54 11.82
N ILE A 231 3.74 -7.33 12.86
CA ILE A 231 4.59 -8.48 13.17
C ILE A 231 3.76 -9.74 12.97
N SER A 232 4.21 -10.61 12.09
CA SER A 232 3.63 -11.94 11.90
C SER A 232 4.35 -12.92 12.82
N VAL A 233 3.60 -13.66 13.62
CA VAL A 233 4.11 -14.73 14.50
C VAL A 233 3.45 -16.04 14.04
N CYS A 234 4.23 -16.96 13.50
CA CYS A 234 3.75 -18.21 12.91
C CYS A 234 4.47 -19.43 13.46
N GLY A 235 3.83 -20.59 13.28
CA GLY A 235 4.37 -21.89 13.71
C GLY A 235 3.65 -22.49 14.93
N PRO A 236 3.89 -23.78 15.25
CA PRO A 236 3.11 -24.52 16.26
C PRO A 236 3.18 -23.93 17.67
N ASN A 237 4.22 -23.17 18.01
CA ASN A 237 4.36 -22.52 19.30
C ASN A 237 3.91 -21.04 19.31
N SER A 238 3.33 -20.52 18.22
CA SER A 238 2.91 -19.11 18.10
C SER A 238 1.91 -18.71 19.22
N LYS A 239 0.87 -19.52 19.46
CA LYS A 239 -0.11 -19.26 20.54
C LYS A 239 0.58 -19.16 21.91
N LYS A 240 1.58 -20.04 22.18
CA LYS A 240 2.29 -20.02 23.47
C LYS A 240 3.08 -18.72 23.67
N ILE A 241 3.72 -18.22 22.62
CA ILE A 241 4.45 -16.94 22.67
C ILE A 241 3.47 -15.79 22.91
N ILE A 242 2.40 -15.73 22.14
CA ILE A 242 1.39 -14.67 22.30
C ILE A 242 0.76 -14.71 23.71
N SER A 243 0.39 -15.89 24.23
CA SER A 243 -0.13 -16.02 25.60
C SER A 243 0.86 -15.57 26.68
N SER A 244 2.18 -15.73 26.47
CA SER A 244 3.17 -15.23 27.43
C SER A 244 3.27 -13.71 27.48
N ILE A 245 2.97 -13.04 26.37
CA ILE A 245 2.97 -11.57 26.24
C ILE A 245 1.62 -11.00 26.69
N MET A 246 0.54 -11.73 26.46
CA MET A 246 -0.84 -11.33 26.72
C MET A 246 -1.58 -12.44 27.48
N PRO A 247 -1.30 -12.61 28.78
CA PRO A 247 -1.89 -13.70 29.56
C PRO A 247 -3.43 -13.60 29.71
N ASP A 248 -3.98 -12.39 29.62
CA ASP A 248 -5.42 -12.14 29.73
C ASP A 248 -6.19 -12.35 28.43
N LEU A 249 -5.49 -12.60 27.30
CA LEU A 249 -6.12 -12.84 26.01
C LEU A 249 -6.45 -14.33 25.85
N ASP A 250 -7.74 -14.63 25.78
CA ASP A 250 -8.19 -15.98 25.45
C ASP A 250 -7.99 -16.26 23.95
N LEU A 251 -7.02 -17.13 23.65
CA LEU A 251 -6.66 -17.60 22.32
C LEU A 251 -7.26 -18.98 22.00
N SER A 252 -8.25 -19.46 22.76
CA SER A 252 -8.96 -20.69 22.42
C SER A 252 -9.64 -20.57 21.06
N ASP A 253 -9.81 -21.70 20.37
CA ASP A 253 -10.45 -21.70 19.03
C ASP A 253 -11.93 -21.29 19.10
N GLU A 254 -12.56 -21.40 20.27
CA GLU A 254 -13.92 -20.93 20.53
C GLU A 254 -13.99 -19.39 20.57
N ASN A 255 -13.10 -18.75 21.31
CA ASN A 255 -13.12 -17.31 21.54
C ASN A 255 -12.27 -16.51 20.57
N PHE A 256 -11.33 -17.16 19.89
CA PHE A 256 -10.49 -16.57 18.85
C PHE A 256 -10.33 -17.52 17.67
N PRO A 257 -11.43 -17.79 16.94
CA PRO A 257 -11.40 -18.71 15.80
C PRO A 257 -10.59 -18.15 14.62
N HIS A 258 -10.21 -19.02 13.71
CA HIS A 258 -9.51 -18.65 12.49
C HIS A 258 -10.17 -17.49 11.75
N MET A 259 -9.35 -16.60 11.17
CA MET A 259 -9.77 -15.37 10.47
C MET A 259 -10.66 -14.47 11.34
N SER A 260 -10.34 -14.36 12.62
CA SER A 260 -10.93 -13.37 13.51
C SER A 260 -9.93 -12.30 13.93
N PHE A 261 -10.47 -11.20 14.39
CA PHE A 261 -9.76 -10.02 14.83
C PHE A 261 -10.21 -9.65 16.24
N LYS A 262 -9.27 -9.25 17.08
CA LYS A 262 -9.52 -8.63 18.39
C LYS A 262 -8.61 -7.42 18.56
N ASN A 263 -9.18 -6.35 19.08
CA ASN A 263 -8.43 -5.19 19.54
C ASN A 263 -8.08 -5.38 21.00
N VAL A 264 -6.80 -5.39 21.33
CA VAL A 264 -6.28 -5.58 22.68
C VAL A 264 -5.20 -4.57 22.99
N THR A 265 -5.05 -4.20 24.26
CA THR A 265 -4.05 -3.23 24.71
C THR A 265 -3.02 -3.91 25.59
N ILE A 266 -1.73 -3.73 25.28
CA ILE A 266 -0.61 -4.12 26.14
C ILE A 266 0.08 -2.85 26.64
N GLY A 267 -0.03 -2.57 27.93
CA GLY A 267 0.46 -1.33 28.50
C GLY A 267 -0.19 -0.11 27.85
N LYS A 268 0.58 0.66 27.03
CA LYS A 268 0.08 1.81 26.28
C LYS A 268 -0.08 1.54 24.78
N ILE A 269 0.14 0.30 24.33
CA ILE A 269 0.12 -0.07 22.92
C ILE A 269 -1.18 -0.81 22.64
N CYS A 270 -1.93 -0.34 21.65
CA CYS A 270 -3.08 -1.02 21.09
C CYS A 270 -2.62 -1.99 20.01
N LEU A 271 -3.05 -3.23 20.07
CA LEU A 271 -2.65 -4.30 19.16
C LEU A 271 -3.84 -4.84 18.39
N LEU A 272 -3.62 -5.05 17.10
CA LEU A 272 -4.56 -5.68 16.18
C LEU A 272 -4.14 -7.14 15.97
N TYR A 273 -5.02 -8.11 16.19
CA TYR A 273 -4.71 -9.52 16.01
C TYR A 273 -5.61 -10.19 14.99
N THR A 274 -4.99 -11.05 14.18
CA THR A 274 -5.71 -12.05 13.40
C THR A 274 -5.38 -13.43 13.93
N SER A 275 -6.31 -14.38 13.84
CA SER A 275 -6.04 -15.74 14.29
C SER A 275 -5.02 -16.44 13.40
N PRO A 276 -4.27 -17.42 13.91
CA PRO A 276 -3.34 -18.20 13.09
C PRO A 276 -4.06 -18.91 11.93
N SER A 277 -3.35 -19.03 10.80
CA SER A 277 -3.82 -19.77 9.65
C SER A 277 -3.92 -21.27 9.97
N PRO A 278 -4.92 -22.02 9.43
CA PRO A 278 -4.96 -23.47 9.56
C PRO A 278 -3.74 -24.18 8.97
N ARG A 279 -2.93 -23.47 8.14
CA ARG A 279 -1.68 -24.00 7.59
C ARG A 279 -0.54 -23.99 8.62
N ASP A 280 -0.72 -23.30 9.75
CA ASP A 280 0.27 -23.16 10.82
C ASP A 280 -0.04 -24.11 11.99
N ALA A 281 -1.07 -24.96 11.85
CA ALA A 281 -1.47 -25.97 12.82
C ALA A 281 -0.87 -27.35 12.50
#